data_40ae87deaafc32435ce3f168c09a27f8
#
_entry.id   40ae87deaafc32435ce3f168c09a27f8
#
_cell.length_a   1.000
_cell.length_b   1.000
_cell.length_c   1.000
_cell.angle_alpha   90.00
_cell.angle_beta   90.00
_cell.angle_gamma   90.00
#
_symmetry.space_group_name_H-M   'P 1'
#
loop_
_entity.id
_entity.type
_entity.pdbx_description
1 polymer ?
#
loop_
_entity_poly.entity_id
_entity_poly.type
_entity_poly.pdbx_seq_one_letter_code
_entity_poly.pdbx_strand_id
1 'polypeptide(L)'
;RRNRTADGVVASDSDELEGRFPVGRTNLATSSLYYDALLSAAALGREIGVKPSQTNAYLRQARELAAAIERFFGRDVAGYHAYRYSEINDKLRAWICMPLVVGLSERREGTVAALLGPELRTEDGLLTEQGDSVFWDRSTRHALRGIFRAGYADKAGDFLHRFTARRLTGDHVPYFIEAWPEGSGSMRQLSAESGLYCRIFTEGLFGIRPTGFRSFEMTPSLPAAWDRAALRHIRAFGSDFDLEIERVASDRLRVTLRRQDKNPQIHILKSGMTLRISLK
;
A
#
# COMPACT_ATOMS: atom_id res chain seq x y z
N ARG A 1 0.30 15.21 -19.89
CA ARG A 1 0.82 14.59 -21.14
C ARG A 1 2.32 14.83 -21.35
N ARG A 2 2.89 15.95 -20.91
CA ARG A 2 4.30 16.31 -21.15
C ARG A 2 5.33 15.37 -20.52
N ASN A 3 4.97 14.63 -19.47
CA ASN A 3 5.88 13.77 -18.70
C ASN A 3 5.60 12.27 -18.89
N ARG A 4 5.06 11.86 -20.06
CA ARG A 4 4.91 10.44 -20.42
C ARG A 4 5.90 10.07 -21.51
N THR A 5 6.53 8.91 -21.37
CA THR A 5 7.39 8.33 -22.42
C THR A 5 6.57 7.82 -23.60
N ALA A 6 7.24 7.42 -24.68
CA ALA A 6 6.58 6.74 -25.81
C ALA A 6 5.92 5.43 -25.38
N ASP A 7 6.45 4.73 -24.37
CA ASP A 7 5.87 3.51 -23.80
C ASP A 7 4.63 3.76 -22.93
N GLY A 8 4.32 5.04 -22.65
CA GLY A 8 3.15 5.45 -21.90
C GLY A 8 3.32 5.45 -20.37
N VAL A 9 4.51 5.17 -19.85
CA VAL A 9 4.85 5.32 -18.43
C VAL A 9 5.33 6.73 -18.09
N VAL A 10 5.48 7.05 -16.81
CA VAL A 10 5.90 8.40 -16.40
C VAL A 10 7.40 8.59 -16.59
N ALA A 11 7.78 9.65 -17.27
CA ALA A 11 9.17 10.08 -17.34
C ALA A 11 9.57 10.74 -16.01
N SER A 12 10.51 10.14 -15.31
CA SER A 12 11.06 10.65 -14.04
C SER A 12 12.43 10.04 -13.81
N ASP A 13 13.43 10.89 -13.64
CA ASP A 13 14.81 10.54 -13.33
C ASP A 13 15.11 10.53 -11.82
N SER A 14 14.10 10.71 -11.02
CA SER A 14 14.16 10.69 -9.55
C SER A 14 12.98 9.96 -8.94
N ASP A 15 13.16 9.50 -7.72
CA ASP A 15 12.15 8.80 -6.93
C ASP A 15 12.28 9.12 -5.43
N GLU A 16 11.52 8.39 -4.60
CA GLU A 16 11.56 8.53 -3.15
C GLU A 16 12.87 8.02 -2.50
N LEU A 17 13.75 7.35 -3.26
CA LEU A 17 15.04 6.85 -2.77
C LEU A 17 16.12 7.94 -2.79
N GLU A 18 15.76 9.17 -3.16
CA GLU A 18 16.59 10.37 -3.06
C GLU A 18 17.97 10.22 -3.75
N GLY A 19 18.00 9.51 -4.87
CA GLY A 19 19.22 9.25 -5.63
C GLY A 19 20.12 8.16 -5.06
N ARG A 20 19.68 7.43 -4.05
CA ARG A 20 20.42 6.31 -3.46
C ARG A 20 20.77 5.22 -4.48
N PHE A 21 19.85 4.96 -5.41
CA PHE A 21 20.04 4.02 -6.50
C PHE A 21 19.74 4.68 -7.83
N PRO A 22 20.42 4.29 -8.92
CA PRO A 22 20.08 4.75 -10.25
C PRO A 22 18.63 4.38 -10.61
N VAL A 23 17.85 5.36 -11.08
CA VAL A 23 16.44 5.16 -11.44
C VAL A 23 16.16 5.23 -12.94
N GLY A 24 17.19 5.49 -13.77
CA GLY A 24 17.02 5.66 -15.20
C GLY A 24 16.19 6.89 -15.55
N ARG A 25 15.42 6.82 -16.64
CA ARG A 25 14.49 7.89 -17.05
C ARG A 25 13.05 7.61 -16.69
N THR A 26 12.79 6.47 -16.11
CA THR A 26 11.45 6.03 -15.67
C THR A 26 11.58 5.18 -14.42
N ASN A 27 10.60 5.22 -13.54
CA ASN A 27 10.54 4.31 -12.40
C ASN A 27 9.11 3.86 -12.08
N LEU A 28 9.03 2.66 -11.52
CA LEU A 28 7.78 1.99 -11.18
C LEU A 28 6.98 2.76 -10.11
N ALA A 29 7.67 3.30 -9.09
CA ALA A 29 7.02 4.01 -7.99
C ALA A 29 6.28 5.25 -8.49
N THR A 30 6.94 6.14 -9.23
CA THR A 30 6.33 7.36 -9.78
C THR A 30 5.16 7.02 -10.71
N SER A 31 5.30 5.99 -11.56
CA SER A 31 4.21 5.56 -12.46
C SER A 31 3.01 5.01 -11.67
N SER A 32 3.25 4.23 -10.61
CA SER A 32 2.20 3.70 -9.74
C SER A 32 1.49 4.81 -8.96
N LEU A 33 2.22 5.77 -8.41
CA LEU A 33 1.65 6.92 -7.69
C LEU A 33 0.81 7.81 -8.63
N TYR A 34 1.27 8.01 -9.86
CA TYR A 34 0.49 8.77 -10.84
C TYR A 34 -0.82 8.05 -11.23
N TYR A 35 -0.79 6.72 -11.32
CA TYR A 35 -2.01 5.93 -11.51
C TYR A 35 -3.03 6.19 -10.38
N ASP A 36 -2.59 6.12 -9.12
CA ASP A 36 -3.48 6.36 -7.97
C ASP A 36 -3.96 7.82 -7.90
N ALA A 37 -3.09 8.77 -8.26
CA ALA A 37 -3.45 10.18 -8.35
C ALA A 37 -4.57 10.44 -9.38
N LEU A 38 -4.54 9.76 -10.53
CA LEU A 38 -5.60 9.86 -11.54
C LEU A 38 -6.95 9.33 -11.03
N LEU A 39 -6.94 8.20 -10.29
CA LEU A 39 -8.15 7.67 -9.65
C LEU A 39 -8.70 8.62 -8.58
N SER A 40 -7.80 9.16 -7.75
CA SER A 40 -8.13 10.12 -6.70
C SER A 40 -8.67 11.43 -7.28
N ALA A 41 -8.06 11.94 -8.37
CA ALA A 41 -8.53 13.12 -9.08
C ALA A 41 -9.95 12.92 -9.70
N ALA A 42 -10.22 11.72 -10.21
CA ALA A 42 -11.55 11.39 -10.73
C ALA A 42 -12.60 11.34 -9.61
N ALA A 43 -12.28 10.74 -8.47
CA ALA A 43 -13.18 10.66 -7.31
C ALA A 43 -13.46 12.07 -6.73
N LEU A 44 -12.40 12.82 -6.42
CA LEU A 44 -12.52 14.18 -5.90
C LEU A 44 -13.25 15.11 -6.89
N GLY A 45 -12.92 15.00 -8.18
CA GLY A 45 -13.56 15.83 -9.20
C GLY A 45 -15.08 15.63 -9.26
N ARG A 46 -15.59 14.41 -9.04
CA ARG A 46 -17.03 14.16 -8.94
C ARG A 46 -17.65 14.86 -7.73
N GLU A 47 -16.98 14.82 -6.58
CA GLU A 47 -17.45 15.44 -5.35
C GLU A 47 -17.54 16.98 -5.44
N ILE A 48 -16.61 17.60 -6.17
CA ILE A 48 -16.57 19.08 -6.35
C ILE A 48 -17.22 19.56 -7.65
N GLY A 49 -17.94 18.68 -8.36
CA GLY A 49 -18.73 19.06 -9.54
C GLY A 49 -17.91 19.32 -10.81
N VAL A 50 -16.71 18.73 -10.94
CA VAL A 50 -15.95 18.77 -12.20
C VAL A 50 -16.73 18.06 -13.31
N LYS A 51 -16.69 18.59 -14.52
CA LYS A 51 -17.40 18.03 -15.68
C LYS A 51 -17.14 16.53 -15.85
N PRO A 52 -18.16 15.71 -16.08
CA PRO A 52 -18.01 14.25 -16.26
C PRO A 52 -17.03 13.86 -17.36
N SER A 53 -16.92 14.65 -18.43
CA SER A 53 -15.93 14.43 -19.49
C SER A 53 -14.49 14.44 -18.99
N GLN A 54 -14.18 15.33 -18.05
CA GLN A 54 -12.84 15.46 -17.46
C GLN A 54 -12.57 14.34 -16.45
N THR A 55 -13.50 14.02 -15.55
CA THR A 55 -13.33 12.91 -14.60
C THR A 55 -13.20 11.56 -15.31
N ASN A 56 -13.97 11.36 -16.40
CA ASN A 56 -13.84 10.17 -17.25
C ASN A 56 -12.51 10.14 -18.01
N ALA A 57 -11.97 11.31 -18.38
CA ALA A 57 -10.62 11.37 -18.99
C ALA A 57 -9.54 10.90 -18.01
N TYR A 58 -9.62 11.25 -16.72
CA TYR A 58 -8.71 10.72 -15.70
C TYR A 58 -8.79 9.20 -15.58
N LEU A 59 -10.00 8.65 -15.57
CA LEU A 59 -10.19 7.19 -15.51
C LEU A 59 -9.66 6.47 -16.75
N ARG A 60 -9.80 7.06 -17.96
CA ARG A 60 -9.19 6.49 -19.17
C ARG A 60 -7.68 6.50 -19.06
N GLN A 61 -7.09 7.63 -18.66
CA GLN A 61 -5.64 7.75 -18.48
C GLN A 61 -5.10 6.77 -17.43
N ALA A 62 -5.85 6.53 -16.34
CA ALA A 62 -5.49 5.53 -15.35
C ALA A 62 -5.44 4.12 -15.96
N ARG A 63 -6.45 3.72 -16.74
CA ARG A 63 -6.45 2.40 -17.41
C ARG A 63 -5.31 2.25 -18.41
N GLU A 64 -5.06 3.28 -19.22
CA GLU A 64 -3.93 3.30 -20.16
C GLU A 64 -2.59 3.17 -19.46
N LEU A 65 -2.43 3.88 -18.33
CA LEU A 65 -1.21 3.84 -17.53
C LEU A 65 -1.03 2.47 -16.84
N ALA A 66 -2.09 1.87 -16.32
CA ALA A 66 -2.03 0.52 -15.74
C ALA A 66 -1.52 -0.50 -16.77
N ALA A 67 -2.06 -0.48 -17.98
CA ALA A 67 -1.59 -1.33 -19.06
C ALA A 67 -0.14 -1.02 -19.48
N ALA A 68 0.27 0.24 -19.45
CA ALA A 68 1.65 0.64 -19.74
C ALA A 68 2.63 0.17 -18.65
N ILE A 69 2.25 0.28 -17.37
CA ILE A 69 3.03 -0.23 -16.23
C ILE A 69 3.28 -1.73 -16.40
N GLU A 70 2.23 -2.50 -16.71
CA GLU A 70 2.34 -3.95 -16.91
C GLU A 70 3.27 -4.29 -18.08
N ARG A 71 3.11 -3.66 -19.21
CA ARG A 71 3.95 -3.92 -20.40
C ARG A 71 5.41 -3.52 -20.20
N PHE A 72 5.66 -2.38 -19.55
CA PHE A 72 7.00 -1.80 -19.48
C PHE A 72 7.80 -2.32 -18.29
N PHE A 73 7.19 -2.38 -17.10
CA PHE A 73 7.88 -2.82 -15.89
C PHE A 73 7.68 -4.30 -15.55
N GLY A 74 6.57 -4.92 -16.03
CA GLY A 74 6.32 -6.35 -15.80
C GLY A 74 7.42 -7.22 -16.41
N ARG A 75 8.16 -7.95 -15.57
CA ARG A 75 9.30 -8.82 -15.96
C ARG A 75 9.45 -9.95 -14.95
N ASP A 76 10.14 -10.98 -15.39
CA ASP A 76 10.71 -11.95 -14.47
C ASP A 76 12.05 -11.41 -13.97
N VAL A 77 12.17 -11.23 -12.66
CA VAL A 77 13.37 -10.71 -11.99
C VAL A 77 13.75 -11.67 -10.89
N ALA A 78 14.98 -12.15 -10.87
CA ALA A 78 15.49 -13.15 -9.93
C ALA A 78 14.59 -14.40 -9.82
N GLY A 79 13.95 -14.82 -10.91
CA GLY A 79 13.05 -15.98 -10.94
C GLY A 79 11.62 -15.72 -10.50
N TYR A 80 11.26 -14.48 -10.12
CA TYR A 80 9.92 -14.10 -9.72
C TYR A 80 9.18 -13.38 -10.86
N HIS A 81 7.95 -13.77 -11.11
CA HIS A 81 7.06 -13.09 -12.05
C HIS A 81 6.52 -11.79 -11.42
N ALA A 82 7.38 -10.76 -11.39
CA ALA A 82 7.16 -9.52 -10.65
C ALA A 82 7.33 -8.28 -11.55
N TYR A 83 8.02 -7.28 -11.05
CA TYR A 83 8.33 -6.05 -11.77
C TYR A 83 9.82 -5.72 -11.67
N ARG A 84 10.40 -5.19 -12.75
CA ARG A 84 11.64 -4.41 -12.63
C ARG A 84 11.30 -3.01 -12.12
N TYR A 85 12.23 -2.39 -11.41
CA TYR A 85 11.98 -1.06 -10.84
C TYR A 85 12.12 0.07 -11.88
N SER A 86 13.08 -0.05 -12.79
CA SER A 86 13.32 0.89 -13.91
C SER A 86 13.81 0.15 -15.14
N GLU A 87 14.01 0.88 -16.24
CA GLU A 87 14.54 0.28 -17.48
C GLU A 87 15.97 -0.22 -17.37
N ILE A 88 16.75 0.33 -16.45
CA ILE A 88 18.16 -0.05 -16.23
C ILE A 88 18.37 -0.99 -15.04
N ASN A 89 17.29 -1.37 -14.35
CA ASN A 89 17.38 -2.18 -13.14
C ASN A 89 17.02 -3.64 -13.41
N ASP A 90 17.93 -4.53 -13.08
CA ASP A 90 17.83 -5.99 -13.23
C ASP A 90 17.73 -6.76 -11.90
N LYS A 91 17.79 -6.04 -10.78
CA LYS A 91 17.71 -6.58 -9.43
C LYS A 91 16.35 -6.34 -8.78
N LEU A 92 15.99 -7.17 -7.81
CA LEU A 92 14.82 -6.91 -6.98
C LEU A 92 15.05 -5.68 -6.10
N ARG A 93 14.03 -4.84 -6.00
CA ARG A 93 13.95 -3.73 -5.05
C ARG A 93 12.68 -3.81 -4.23
N ALA A 94 12.73 -3.40 -2.96
CA ALA A 94 11.52 -3.40 -2.12
C ALA A 94 10.39 -2.55 -2.70
N TRP A 95 10.70 -1.52 -3.48
CA TRP A 95 9.73 -0.63 -4.12
C TRP A 95 8.89 -1.29 -5.24
N ILE A 96 9.14 -2.54 -5.62
CA ILE A 96 8.21 -3.32 -6.45
C ILE A 96 6.86 -3.56 -5.76
N CYS A 97 6.75 -3.24 -4.48
CA CYS A 97 5.48 -3.25 -3.74
C CYS A 97 4.48 -2.18 -4.23
N MET A 98 4.92 -1.12 -4.90
CA MET A 98 4.08 0.03 -5.24
C MET A 98 2.86 -0.30 -6.11
N PRO A 99 2.91 -1.18 -7.11
CA PRO A 99 1.71 -1.67 -7.79
C PRO A 99 0.68 -2.26 -6.83
N LEU A 100 1.09 -3.09 -5.87
CA LEU A 100 0.18 -3.67 -4.87
C LEU A 100 -0.45 -2.59 -3.99
N VAL A 101 0.35 -1.60 -3.59
CA VAL A 101 -0.08 -0.45 -2.78
C VAL A 101 -1.20 0.33 -3.47
N VAL A 102 -1.14 0.51 -4.78
CA VAL A 102 -2.15 1.24 -5.54
C VAL A 102 -3.26 0.35 -6.12
N GLY A 103 -3.18 -0.98 -5.91
CA GLY A 103 -4.20 -1.95 -6.29
C GLY A 103 -4.07 -2.51 -7.71
N LEU A 104 -2.89 -2.43 -8.29
CA LEU A 104 -2.54 -3.18 -9.49
C LEU A 104 -2.16 -4.61 -9.09
N SER A 105 -2.86 -5.61 -9.60
CA SER A 105 -2.81 -6.98 -9.09
C SER A 105 -2.38 -8.03 -10.11
N GLU A 106 -2.03 -7.65 -11.33
CA GLU A 106 -1.68 -8.59 -12.41
C GLU A 106 -0.55 -9.55 -12.00
N ARG A 107 0.49 -9.03 -11.34
CA ARG A 107 1.65 -9.81 -10.88
C ARG A 107 1.71 -9.96 -9.36
N ARG A 108 0.55 -9.91 -8.69
CA ARG A 108 0.49 -9.89 -7.22
C ARG A 108 1.18 -11.09 -6.57
N GLU A 109 0.99 -12.29 -7.11
CA GLU A 109 1.54 -13.53 -6.54
C GLU A 109 3.08 -13.51 -6.58
N GLY A 110 3.67 -13.29 -7.74
CA GLY A 110 5.11 -13.22 -7.91
C GLY A 110 5.74 -12.03 -7.18
N THR A 111 5.05 -10.88 -7.15
CA THR A 111 5.51 -9.70 -6.41
C THR A 111 5.53 -9.96 -4.89
N VAL A 112 4.48 -10.57 -4.34
CA VAL A 112 4.44 -10.95 -2.92
C VAL A 112 5.51 -12.01 -2.61
N ALA A 113 5.70 -12.99 -3.50
CA ALA A 113 6.74 -13.99 -3.34
C ALA A 113 8.14 -13.35 -3.34
N ALA A 114 8.41 -12.42 -4.25
CA ALA A 114 9.67 -11.68 -4.31
C ALA A 114 9.93 -10.82 -3.06
N LEU A 115 8.92 -10.09 -2.58
CA LEU A 115 9.03 -9.26 -1.38
C LEU A 115 9.30 -10.07 -0.12
N LEU A 116 8.75 -11.27 -0.03
CA LEU A 116 8.89 -12.16 1.12
C LEU A 116 9.94 -13.24 0.92
N GLY A 117 10.61 -13.25 -0.23
CA GLY A 117 11.72 -14.15 -0.57
C GLY A 117 13.04 -13.77 0.12
N PRO A 118 14.01 -14.69 0.11
CA PRO A 118 15.28 -14.50 0.79
C PRO A 118 16.13 -13.37 0.22
N GLU A 119 15.84 -12.91 -0.99
CA GLU A 119 16.59 -11.85 -1.66
C GLU A 119 16.30 -10.46 -1.06
N LEU A 120 15.11 -10.26 -0.50
CA LEU A 120 14.70 -8.98 0.07
C LEU A 120 14.36 -9.06 1.56
N ARG A 121 13.78 -10.16 2.01
CA ARG A 121 13.28 -10.27 3.38
C ARG A 121 14.40 -10.55 4.38
N THR A 122 14.48 -9.71 5.40
CA THR A 122 15.27 -9.96 6.62
C THR A 122 14.34 -10.12 7.83
N GLU A 123 14.91 -10.36 9.00
CA GLU A 123 14.16 -10.36 10.26
C GLU A 123 13.71 -8.94 10.66
N ASP A 124 14.44 -7.91 10.23
CA ASP A 124 14.25 -6.52 10.64
C ASP A 124 13.47 -5.68 9.61
N GLY A 125 13.20 -6.22 8.43
CA GLY A 125 12.50 -5.51 7.37
C GLY A 125 12.90 -5.99 5.98
N LEU A 126 12.60 -5.20 4.96
CA LEU A 126 12.98 -5.48 3.59
C LEU A 126 14.25 -4.72 3.21
N LEU A 127 15.21 -5.43 2.62
CA LEU A 127 16.35 -4.82 1.94
C LEU A 127 15.86 -3.84 0.88
N THR A 128 16.54 -2.73 0.74
CA THR A 128 16.21 -1.74 -0.30
C THR A 128 16.39 -2.30 -1.70
N GLU A 129 17.44 -3.10 -1.89
CA GLU A 129 17.76 -3.81 -3.14
C GLU A 129 18.39 -5.17 -2.84
N GLN A 130 18.20 -6.13 -3.71
CA GLN A 130 18.84 -7.45 -3.66
C GLN A 130 20.35 -7.31 -3.63
N GLY A 131 20.97 -7.96 -2.62
CA GLY A 131 22.42 -7.93 -2.40
C GLY A 131 22.94 -6.70 -1.65
N ASP A 132 22.04 -5.78 -1.23
CA ASP A 132 22.38 -4.70 -0.30
C ASP A 132 22.37 -5.22 1.15
N SER A 133 22.89 -4.45 2.07
CA SER A 133 22.83 -4.71 3.52
C SER A 133 21.87 -3.76 4.24
N VAL A 134 21.34 -2.78 3.54
CA VAL A 134 20.46 -1.74 4.10
C VAL A 134 19.01 -2.07 3.85
N PHE A 135 18.19 -1.94 4.87
CA PHE A 135 16.74 -1.99 4.77
C PHE A 135 16.11 -0.70 5.31
N TRP A 136 14.98 -0.33 4.71
CA TRP A 136 14.23 0.84 5.09
C TRP A 136 12.88 0.49 5.69
N ASP A 137 12.56 1.12 6.78
CA ASP A 137 11.25 1.00 7.42
C ASP A 137 10.14 1.51 6.50
N ARG A 138 10.40 2.54 5.71
CA ARG A 138 9.46 3.10 4.73
C ARG A 138 9.02 2.05 3.71
N SER A 139 9.98 1.41 3.03
CA SER A 139 9.67 0.39 2.02
C SER A 139 8.99 -0.84 2.62
N THR A 140 9.40 -1.26 3.82
CA THR A 140 8.78 -2.37 4.55
C THR A 140 7.31 -2.09 4.86
N ARG A 141 6.97 -0.88 5.30
CA ARG A 141 5.58 -0.50 5.60
C ARG A 141 4.72 -0.39 4.35
N HIS A 142 5.25 0.15 3.27
CA HIS A 142 4.55 0.13 1.97
C HIS A 142 4.31 -1.30 1.50
N ALA A 143 5.31 -2.17 1.61
CA ALA A 143 5.17 -3.58 1.24
C ALA A 143 4.09 -4.28 2.09
N LEU A 144 4.12 -4.15 3.41
CA LEU A 144 3.09 -4.71 4.30
C LEU A 144 1.69 -4.24 3.91
N ARG A 145 1.52 -2.93 3.67
CA ARG A 145 0.25 -2.37 3.19
C ARG A 145 -0.19 -2.99 1.87
N GLY A 146 0.74 -3.13 0.92
CA GLY A 146 0.48 -3.73 -0.39
C GLY A 146 0.15 -5.22 -0.31
N ILE A 147 0.84 -5.98 0.54
CA ILE A 147 0.62 -7.43 0.73
C ILE A 147 -0.76 -7.69 1.34
N PHE A 148 -1.18 -6.90 2.36
CA PHE A 148 -2.55 -6.96 2.88
C PHE A 148 -3.57 -6.67 1.77
N ARG A 149 -3.37 -5.59 1.03
CA ARG A 149 -4.27 -5.18 -0.06
C ARG A 149 -4.36 -6.22 -1.17
N ALA A 150 -3.28 -6.95 -1.43
CA ALA A 150 -3.25 -8.05 -2.39
C ALA A 150 -3.98 -9.31 -1.91
N GLY A 151 -4.48 -9.33 -0.66
CA GLY A 151 -5.24 -10.44 -0.08
C GLY A 151 -4.39 -11.51 0.61
N TYR A 152 -3.11 -11.25 0.88
CA TYR A 152 -2.22 -12.20 1.56
C TYR A 152 -2.12 -11.87 3.06
N ALA A 153 -3.29 -11.86 3.73
CA ALA A 153 -3.44 -11.44 5.12
C ALA A 153 -2.51 -12.17 6.09
N ASP A 154 -2.42 -13.50 5.98
CA ASP A 154 -1.61 -14.31 6.89
C ASP A 154 -0.11 -14.01 6.75
N LYS A 155 0.38 -13.94 5.51
CA LYS A 155 1.78 -13.58 5.23
C LYS A 155 2.11 -12.17 5.71
N ALA A 156 1.21 -11.23 5.48
CA ALA A 156 1.37 -9.85 5.95
C ALA A 156 1.32 -9.75 7.48
N GLY A 157 0.38 -10.45 8.13
CA GLY A 157 0.23 -10.49 9.59
C GLY A 157 1.44 -11.08 10.30
N ASP A 158 1.98 -12.16 9.77
CA ASP A 158 3.20 -12.83 10.26
C ASP A 158 4.43 -11.90 10.17
N PHE A 159 4.60 -11.24 9.03
CA PHE A 159 5.70 -10.31 8.85
C PHE A 159 5.52 -9.05 9.70
N LEU A 160 4.30 -8.50 9.76
CA LEU A 160 3.97 -7.36 10.60
C LEU A 160 4.25 -7.63 12.09
N HIS A 161 3.86 -8.82 12.59
CA HIS A 161 4.11 -9.21 13.98
C HIS A 161 5.61 -9.17 14.33
N ARG A 162 6.44 -9.82 13.51
CA ARG A 162 7.90 -9.85 13.71
C ARG A 162 8.52 -8.47 13.60
N PHE A 163 8.18 -7.74 12.54
CA PHE A 163 8.65 -6.38 12.32
C PHE A 163 8.29 -5.45 13.49
N THR A 164 7.05 -5.52 13.97
CA THR A 164 6.60 -4.72 15.11
C THR A 164 7.35 -5.06 16.39
N ALA A 165 7.50 -6.34 16.71
CA ALA A 165 8.21 -6.79 17.90
C ALA A 165 9.67 -6.32 17.92
N ARG A 166 10.33 -6.27 16.77
CA ARG A 166 11.73 -5.85 16.67
C ARG A 166 11.92 -4.35 16.56
N ARG A 167 10.98 -3.63 15.92
CA ARG A 167 11.17 -2.24 15.51
C ARG A 167 10.37 -1.23 16.33
N LEU A 168 9.39 -1.67 17.12
CA LEU A 168 8.56 -0.80 17.96
C LEU A 168 8.82 -0.92 19.45
N THR A 169 9.72 -1.80 19.87
CA THR A 169 10.04 -1.99 21.28
C THR A 169 11.45 -1.46 21.59
N GLY A 170 11.72 -1.18 22.87
CA GLY A 170 13.01 -0.66 23.31
C GLY A 170 13.21 0.82 23.02
N ASP A 171 14.42 1.21 22.69
CA ASP A 171 14.86 2.62 22.56
C ASP A 171 14.25 3.34 21.35
N HIS A 172 13.55 2.62 20.46
CA HIS A 172 12.90 3.20 19.29
C HIS A 172 11.53 3.79 19.57
N VAL A 173 10.93 3.50 20.70
CA VAL A 173 9.60 4.01 21.06
C VAL A 173 9.70 5.52 21.37
N PRO A 174 8.79 6.37 20.85
CA PRO A 174 7.61 6.05 20.02
C PRO A 174 7.83 6.10 18.50
N TYR A 175 9.02 6.37 18.02
CA TYR A 175 9.29 6.60 16.60
C TYR A 175 10.12 5.48 16.00
N PHE A 176 9.86 5.19 14.74
CA PHE A 176 10.68 4.28 13.96
C PHE A 176 11.97 4.94 13.48
N ILE A 177 13.01 4.14 13.32
CA ILE A 177 14.23 4.53 12.62
C ILE A 177 13.95 4.50 11.12
N GLU A 178 14.46 5.48 10.37
CA GLU A 178 14.23 5.60 8.93
C GLU A 178 14.87 4.46 8.15
N ALA A 179 16.13 4.16 8.46
CA ALA A 179 16.92 3.15 7.76
C ALA A 179 17.80 2.38 8.74
N TRP A 180 18.20 1.17 8.33
CA TRP A 180 18.98 0.27 9.15
C TRP A 180 19.93 -0.60 8.29
N PRO A 181 21.17 -0.92 8.71
CA PRO A 181 21.86 -0.33 9.88
C PRO A 181 22.13 1.16 9.66
N GLU A 182 22.10 1.90 10.74
CA GLU A 182 22.44 3.33 10.69
C GLU A 182 23.95 3.54 10.66
N GLY A 183 24.38 4.38 9.73
CA GLY A 183 25.76 4.85 9.73
C GLY A 183 26.00 5.85 10.86
N SER A 184 27.15 5.78 11.53
CA SER A 184 27.69 6.82 12.42
C SER A 184 26.92 7.21 13.69
N GLY A 185 26.13 6.33 14.29
CA GLY A 185 25.71 6.48 15.68
C GLY A 185 24.63 7.50 16.00
N SER A 186 23.97 8.12 15.01
CA SER A 186 22.76 8.92 15.23
C SER A 186 21.56 8.24 14.60
N MET A 187 20.68 7.69 15.42
CA MET A 187 19.42 7.09 14.97
C MET A 187 18.45 8.18 14.54
N ARG A 188 18.12 8.23 13.26
CA ARG A 188 17.06 9.11 12.75
C ARG A 188 15.70 8.50 13.04
N GLN A 189 14.93 9.22 13.84
CA GLN A 189 13.56 8.85 14.17
C GLN A 189 12.62 9.83 13.49
N LEU A 190 11.83 9.35 12.53
CA LEU A 190 10.93 10.18 11.75
C LEU A 190 9.47 9.90 12.07
N SER A 191 8.74 10.91 12.47
CA SER A 191 7.29 10.83 12.72
C SER A 191 6.49 10.45 11.46
N ALA A 192 6.96 10.85 10.28
CA ALA A 192 6.36 10.45 9.01
C ALA A 192 6.37 8.92 8.82
N GLU A 193 7.46 8.25 9.20
CA GLU A 193 7.55 6.80 9.16
C GLU A 193 6.59 6.14 10.13
N SER A 194 6.38 6.72 11.31
CA SER A 194 5.37 6.25 12.27
C SER A 194 3.95 6.39 11.70
N GLY A 195 3.66 7.46 10.97
CA GLY A 195 2.40 7.64 10.25
C GLY A 195 2.15 6.56 9.19
N LEU A 196 3.18 6.13 8.47
CA LEU A 196 3.08 5.02 7.52
C LEU A 196 2.74 3.69 8.22
N TYR A 197 3.19 3.49 9.45
CA TYR A 197 2.81 2.30 10.22
C TYR A 197 1.30 2.24 10.44
N CYS A 198 0.65 3.34 10.80
CA CYS A 198 -0.80 3.40 10.95
C CYS A 198 -1.54 3.05 9.64
N ARG A 199 -0.98 3.40 8.48
CA ARG A 199 -1.56 3.10 7.18
C ARG A 199 -1.54 1.60 6.82
N ILE A 200 -0.67 0.80 7.44
CA ILE A 200 -0.72 -0.67 7.31
C ILE A 200 -2.08 -1.20 7.79
N PHE A 201 -2.58 -0.65 8.88
CA PHE A 201 -3.88 -1.05 9.43
C PHE A 201 -5.03 -0.42 8.66
N THR A 202 -5.06 0.90 8.50
CA THR A 202 -6.19 1.59 7.88
C THR A 202 -6.37 1.23 6.41
N GLU A 203 -5.31 1.26 5.63
CA GLU A 203 -5.36 1.04 4.17
C GLU A 203 -5.01 -0.40 3.75
N GLY A 204 -4.22 -1.12 4.57
CA GLY A 204 -3.87 -2.52 4.33
C GLY A 204 -4.91 -3.46 4.94
N LEU A 205 -4.89 -3.65 6.26
CA LEU A 205 -5.72 -4.63 6.95
C LEU A 205 -7.22 -4.31 6.85
N PHE A 206 -7.65 -3.07 7.11
CA PHE A 206 -9.03 -2.64 6.93
C PHE A 206 -9.37 -2.32 5.48
N GLY A 207 -8.36 -2.03 4.65
CA GLY A 207 -8.51 -1.76 3.23
C GLY A 207 -9.35 -0.52 2.94
N ILE A 208 -9.32 0.51 3.80
CA ILE A 208 -10.10 1.74 3.66
C ILE A 208 -9.57 2.56 2.48
N ARG A 209 -10.48 2.95 1.60
CA ARG A 209 -10.22 3.84 0.48
C ARG A 209 -11.31 4.91 0.39
N PRO A 210 -10.96 6.20 0.48
CA PRO A 210 -11.93 7.28 0.25
C PRO A 210 -12.54 7.21 -1.15
N THR A 211 -13.86 7.35 -1.24
CA THR A 211 -14.61 7.41 -2.50
C THR A 211 -15.40 8.70 -2.65
N GLY A 212 -15.48 9.50 -1.59
CA GLY A 212 -16.14 10.81 -1.54
C GLY A 212 -15.96 11.48 -0.18
N PHE A 213 -16.50 12.70 -0.02
CA PHE A 213 -16.38 13.43 1.24
C PHE A 213 -17.08 12.74 2.43
N ARG A 214 -18.09 11.92 2.15
CA ARG A 214 -18.86 11.19 3.16
C ARG A 214 -18.98 9.70 2.84
N SER A 215 -18.05 9.15 2.09
CA SER A 215 -18.08 7.76 1.67
C SER A 215 -16.69 7.17 1.50
N PHE A 216 -16.60 5.87 1.75
CA PHE A 216 -15.40 5.08 1.49
C PHE A 216 -15.76 3.66 1.11
N GLU A 217 -14.84 2.99 0.48
CA GLU A 217 -14.83 1.55 0.32
C GLU A 217 -13.88 0.94 1.34
N MET A 218 -14.14 -0.30 1.75
CA MET A 218 -13.20 -1.10 2.54
C MET A 218 -13.16 -2.53 2.04
N THR A 219 -11.98 -3.12 2.07
CA THR A 219 -11.73 -4.52 1.68
C THR A 219 -10.93 -5.18 2.80
N PRO A 220 -11.59 -5.63 3.87
CA PRO A 220 -10.89 -6.13 5.05
C PRO A 220 -10.13 -7.42 4.75
N SER A 221 -8.91 -7.51 5.26
CA SER A 221 -7.96 -8.61 5.06
C SER A 221 -7.42 -9.05 6.42
N LEU A 222 -8.26 -9.74 7.21
CA LEU A 222 -7.94 -10.17 8.58
C LEU A 222 -7.12 -11.47 8.54
N PRO A 223 -5.92 -11.53 9.16
CA PRO A 223 -5.16 -12.78 9.29
C PRO A 223 -5.98 -13.89 9.96
N ALA A 224 -5.76 -15.14 9.57
CA ALA A 224 -6.52 -16.28 10.11
C ALA A 224 -6.34 -16.46 11.64
N ALA A 225 -5.17 -16.11 12.15
CA ALA A 225 -4.87 -16.15 13.58
C ALA A 225 -5.53 -15.05 14.41
N TRP A 226 -6.21 -14.08 13.77
CA TRP A 226 -6.87 -12.98 14.46
C TRP A 226 -8.38 -13.15 14.40
N ASP A 227 -9.02 -13.18 15.57
CA ASP A 227 -10.48 -13.26 15.67
C ASP A 227 -11.14 -11.93 15.31
N ARG A 228 -10.47 -10.81 15.67
CA ARG A 228 -11.01 -9.47 15.46
C ARG A 228 -9.91 -8.41 15.36
N ALA A 229 -10.27 -7.27 14.75
CA ALA A 229 -9.50 -6.03 14.79
C ALA A 229 -10.47 -4.84 14.87
N ALA A 230 -10.06 -3.75 15.51
CA ALA A 230 -10.88 -2.55 15.62
C ALA A 230 -10.04 -1.28 15.45
N LEU A 231 -10.62 -0.29 14.77
CA LEU A 231 -10.17 1.09 14.74
C LEU A 231 -11.20 1.92 15.52
N ARG A 232 -10.75 2.67 16.50
CA ARG A 232 -11.60 3.50 17.37
C ARG A 232 -11.36 4.98 17.09
N HIS A 233 -12.43 5.77 17.26
CA HIS A 233 -12.38 7.23 17.12
C HIS A 233 -11.81 7.69 15.78
N ILE A 234 -12.27 7.10 14.67
CA ILE A 234 -11.89 7.54 13.34
C ILE A 234 -12.60 8.86 13.05
N ARG A 235 -11.84 9.94 12.99
CA ARG A 235 -12.33 11.28 12.63
C ARG A 235 -12.08 11.54 11.15
N ALA A 236 -13.00 11.09 10.32
CA ALA A 236 -12.89 11.20 8.86
C ALA A 236 -14.28 11.30 8.22
N PHE A 237 -14.35 11.70 6.97
CA PHE A 237 -15.57 11.75 6.18
C PHE A 237 -16.69 12.59 6.83
N GLY A 238 -16.31 13.62 7.60
CA GLY A 238 -17.24 14.47 8.33
C GLY A 238 -17.96 13.76 9.49
N SER A 239 -17.38 12.72 10.04
CA SER A 239 -17.97 11.89 11.10
C SER A 239 -16.89 11.41 12.07
N ASP A 240 -17.32 11.10 13.31
CA ASP A 240 -16.54 10.30 14.28
C ASP A 240 -17.20 8.93 14.39
N PHE A 241 -16.43 7.86 14.19
CA PHE A 241 -16.97 6.51 14.18
C PHE A 241 -15.92 5.46 14.55
N ASP A 242 -16.40 4.31 14.96
CA ASP A 242 -15.62 3.09 15.18
C ASP A 242 -15.87 2.10 14.06
N LEU A 243 -14.82 1.39 13.66
CA LEU A 243 -14.89 0.23 12.77
C LEU A 243 -14.35 -1.00 13.49
N GLU A 244 -15.09 -2.08 13.40
CA GLU A 244 -14.68 -3.39 13.91
C GLU A 244 -14.88 -4.43 12.83
N ILE A 245 -13.89 -5.30 12.65
CA ILE A 245 -13.98 -6.51 11.83
C ILE A 245 -13.80 -7.72 12.75
N GLU A 246 -14.65 -8.72 12.60
CA GLU A 246 -14.68 -9.94 13.39
C GLU A 246 -14.87 -11.15 12.48
N ARG A 247 -14.14 -12.21 12.74
CA ARG A 247 -14.29 -13.48 12.03
C ARG A 247 -15.50 -14.23 12.58
N VAL A 248 -16.49 -14.47 11.71
CA VAL A 248 -17.72 -15.20 12.06
C VAL A 248 -17.78 -16.59 11.42
N ALA A 249 -16.95 -16.85 10.43
CA ALA A 249 -16.71 -18.16 9.84
C ALA A 249 -15.33 -18.15 9.15
N SER A 250 -14.85 -19.30 8.68
CA SER A 250 -13.53 -19.43 8.05
C SER A 250 -13.29 -18.44 6.90
N ASP A 251 -14.32 -18.15 6.11
CA ASP A 251 -14.27 -17.26 4.96
C ASP A 251 -15.15 -16.00 5.11
N ARG A 252 -15.75 -15.76 6.30
CA ARG A 252 -16.70 -14.66 6.52
C ARG A 252 -16.29 -13.74 7.65
N LEU A 253 -16.40 -12.45 7.38
CA LEU A 253 -16.14 -11.37 8.31
C LEU A 253 -17.43 -10.58 8.57
N ARG A 254 -17.67 -10.25 9.85
CA ARG A 254 -18.63 -9.24 10.26
C ARG A 254 -17.91 -7.90 10.33
N VAL A 255 -18.43 -6.91 9.65
CA VAL A 255 -17.99 -5.50 9.75
C VAL A 255 -19.06 -4.75 10.54
N THR A 256 -18.67 -4.12 11.62
CA THR A 256 -19.54 -3.27 12.43
C THR A 256 -19.01 -1.85 12.43
N LEU A 257 -19.84 -0.91 11.97
CA LEU A 257 -19.59 0.53 12.05
C LEU A 257 -20.50 1.12 13.11
N ARG A 258 -19.92 1.78 14.11
CA ARG A 258 -20.65 2.48 15.19
C ARG A 258 -20.39 3.97 15.09
N ARG A 259 -21.45 4.75 15.17
CA ARG A 259 -21.42 6.21 15.33
C ARG A 259 -22.20 6.59 16.58
N GLN A 260 -21.78 7.67 17.25
CA GLN A 260 -22.57 8.25 18.32
C GLN A 260 -23.96 8.61 17.78
N ASP A 261 -24.99 8.37 18.53
CA ASP A 261 -26.40 8.69 18.23
C ASP A 261 -27.02 8.00 17.00
N LYS A 262 -26.38 6.93 16.47
CA LYS A 262 -26.94 6.11 15.39
C LYS A 262 -26.86 4.62 15.70
N ASN A 263 -27.84 3.88 15.22
CA ASN A 263 -27.78 2.42 15.29
C ASN A 263 -26.55 1.89 14.54
N PRO A 264 -25.88 0.86 15.05
CA PRO A 264 -24.75 0.24 14.39
C PRO A 264 -25.14 -0.29 13.00
N GLN A 265 -24.30 -0.03 12.01
CA GLN A 265 -24.39 -0.69 10.71
C GLN A 265 -23.59 -1.99 10.78
N ILE A 266 -24.24 -3.11 10.48
CA ILE A 266 -23.62 -4.44 10.52
C ILE A 266 -23.71 -5.06 9.13
N HIS A 267 -22.57 -5.53 8.63
CA HIS A 267 -22.45 -6.20 7.35
C HIS A 267 -21.70 -7.52 7.52
N ILE A 268 -22.19 -8.57 6.86
CA ILE A 268 -21.46 -9.85 6.79
C ILE A 268 -21.01 -10.03 5.33
N LEU A 269 -19.72 -10.21 5.11
CA LEU A 269 -19.14 -10.36 3.78
C LEU A 269 -18.12 -11.50 3.76
N LYS A 270 -17.90 -12.02 2.58
CA LYS A 270 -16.80 -12.96 2.35
C LYS A 270 -15.46 -12.22 2.44
N SER A 271 -14.46 -12.85 3.01
CA SER A 271 -13.11 -12.29 3.09
C SER A 271 -12.61 -11.84 1.71
N GLY A 272 -12.01 -10.67 1.62
CA GLY A 272 -11.54 -10.06 0.38
C GLY A 272 -12.62 -9.38 -0.48
N MET A 273 -13.88 -9.39 -0.07
CA MET A 273 -14.94 -8.62 -0.74
C MET A 273 -14.92 -7.16 -0.31
N THR A 274 -15.22 -6.28 -1.27
CA THR A 274 -15.30 -4.84 -1.02
C THR A 274 -16.68 -4.42 -0.55
N LEU A 275 -16.74 -3.70 0.56
CA LEU A 275 -17.93 -3.08 1.11
C LEU A 275 -17.88 -1.57 0.85
N ARG A 276 -18.99 -1.00 0.36
CA ARG A 276 -19.16 0.45 0.23
C ARG A 276 -19.93 0.98 1.42
N ILE A 277 -19.41 2.03 2.04
CA ILE A 277 -20.00 2.67 3.20
C ILE A 277 -20.27 4.14 2.88
N SER A 278 -21.50 4.58 3.19
CA SER A 278 -21.92 5.99 3.16
C SER A 278 -22.22 6.46 4.58
N LEU A 279 -21.67 7.60 4.96
CA LEU A 279 -21.84 8.26 6.25
C LEU A 279 -22.80 9.46 6.20
N LYS A 280 -23.72 9.44 5.25
CA LYS A 280 -24.78 10.45 5.11
C LYS A 280 -25.72 10.45 6.31
#